data_907887e9200a2ef8320370d154f3d564
#
_entry.id   907887e9200a2ef8320370d154f3d564
#
_cell.length_a   1.000
_cell.length_b   1.000
_cell.length_c   1.000
_cell.angle_alpha   90.00
_cell.angle_beta   90.00
_cell.angle_gamma   90.00
#
_symmetry.space_group_name_H-M   'P 1'
#
loop_
_entity.id
_entity.type
_entity.pdbx_description
1 polymer ?
#
loop_
_entity_poly.entity_id
_entity_poly.type
_entity_poly.pdbx_seq_one_letter_code
_entity_poly.pdbx_strand_id
1 'polypeptide(L)'
;DVYAVNFSSVIDSKLGQTAKNICTLFNDINSLIHPENVIVLFDEIDALALDRINQHDVREMGRATSALLKELDSMIDSVVLIATTNLFGSLDKALIRRFDTSIDFGRYERDDLIEIAVILMEDLLLHFKHAGRDMRLFRKVISLMTELPYPGELKNMLKSAVAFSS
;
A
#
# COMPACT_ATOMS: atom_id res chain seq x y z
N ASP A 1 -6.28 15.73 -8.97
CA ASP A 1 -7.11 15.13 -7.89
C ASP A 1 -6.65 13.71 -7.61
N VAL A 2 -6.82 13.25 -6.34
CA VAL A 2 -6.53 11.88 -5.93
C VAL A 2 -7.81 11.25 -5.38
N TYR A 3 -8.20 10.12 -5.95
CA TYR A 3 -9.32 9.32 -5.47
C TYR A 3 -8.78 8.01 -4.90
N ALA A 4 -8.99 7.81 -3.59
CA ALA A 4 -8.59 6.57 -2.91
C ALA A 4 -9.80 5.65 -2.75
N VAL A 5 -9.64 4.42 -3.21
CA VAL A 5 -10.62 3.34 -3.10
C VAL A 5 -10.02 2.24 -2.23
N ASN A 6 -10.58 2.02 -1.05
CA ASN A 6 -10.23 0.83 -0.28
C ASN A 6 -10.89 -0.38 -0.95
N PHE A 7 -10.06 -1.27 -1.50
CA PHE A 7 -10.56 -2.36 -2.34
C PHE A 7 -11.35 -3.40 -1.54
N SER A 8 -11.12 -3.52 -0.25
CA SER A 8 -11.92 -4.37 0.63
C SER A 8 -13.39 -3.92 0.71
N SER A 9 -13.69 -2.63 0.50
CA SER A 9 -15.07 -2.13 0.45
C SER A 9 -15.81 -2.46 -0.84
N VAL A 10 -15.10 -2.87 -1.89
CA VAL A 10 -15.67 -3.28 -3.18
C VAL A 10 -16.18 -4.72 -3.12
N ILE A 11 -15.62 -5.52 -2.21
CA ILE A 11 -15.99 -6.93 -2.03
C ILE A 11 -17.34 -7.03 -1.31
N ASP A 12 -18.20 -7.89 -1.83
CA ASP A 12 -19.52 -8.17 -1.26
C ASP A 12 -19.73 -9.69 -1.15
N SER A 13 -20.38 -10.14 -0.11
CA SER A 13 -20.68 -11.57 0.13
C SER A 13 -21.77 -12.11 -0.79
N LYS A 14 -22.52 -11.23 -1.47
CA LYS A 14 -23.58 -11.65 -2.40
C LYS A 14 -23.00 -12.07 -3.74
N LEU A 15 -23.44 -13.21 -4.23
CA LEU A 15 -22.98 -13.79 -5.49
C LEU A 15 -23.10 -12.80 -6.67
N GLY A 16 -21.99 -12.56 -7.37
CA GLY A 16 -21.88 -11.66 -8.51
C GLY A 16 -21.89 -10.17 -8.17
N GLN A 17 -22.01 -9.79 -6.90
CA GLN A 17 -22.05 -8.38 -6.52
C GLN A 17 -20.66 -7.73 -6.59
N THR A 18 -19.62 -8.42 -6.16
CA THR A 18 -18.22 -7.94 -6.27
C THR A 18 -17.85 -7.59 -7.70
N ALA A 19 -18.15 -8.48 -8.66
CA ALA A 19 -17.88 -8.21 -10.06
C ALA A 19 -18.66 -6.98 -10.59
N LYS A 20 -19.91 -6.80 -10.15
CA LYS A 20 -20.72 -5.62 -10.51
C LYS A 20 -20.14 -4.34 -9.90
N ASN A 21 -19.72 -4.38 -8.65
CA ASN A 21 -19.12 -3.25 -7.97
C ASN A 21 -17.84 -2.80 -8.71
N ILE A 22 -16.99 -3.76 -9.13
CA ILE A 22 -15.80 -3.50 -9.95
C ILE A 22 -16.19 -2.81 -11.28
N CYS A 23 -17.15 -3.34 -12.02
CA CYS A 23 -17.60 -2.73 -13.27
C CYS A 23 -18.14 -1.30 -13.04
N THR A 24 -18.92 -1.08 -11.98
CA THR A 24 -19.43 0.25 -11.64
C THR A 24 -18.29 1.23 -11.35
N LEU A 25 -17.32 0.82 -10.50
CA LEU A 25 -16.13 1.62 -10.17
C LEU A 25 -15.36 2.05 -11.43
N PHE A 26 -15.12 1.13 -12.38
CA PHE A 26 -14.39 1.46 -13.60
C PHE A 26 -15.22 2.32 -14.57
N ASN A 27 -16.54 2.14 -14.62
CA ASN A 27 -17.40 3.06 -15.36
C ASN A 27 -17.33 4.49 -14.79
N ASP A 28 -17.29 4.64 -13.47
CA ASP A 28 -17.12 5.94 -12.82
C ASP A 28 -15.75 6.55 -13.17
N ILE A 29 -14.67 5.75 -13.13
CA ILE A 29 -13.32 6.19 -13.51
C ILE A 29 -13.29 6.61 -14.99
N ASN A 30 -13.86 5.83 -15.89
CA ASN A 30 -13.89 6.10 -17.33
C ASN A 30 -14.78 7.31 -17.69
N SER A 31 -15.67 7.73 -16.80
CA SER A 31 -16.54 8.92 -16.99
C SER A 31 -16.00 10.20 -16.35
N LEU A 32 -14.81 10.17 -15.79
CA LEU A 32 -14.19 11.36 -15.16
C LEU A 32 -13.97 12.47 -16.17
N ILE A 33 -14.26 13.70 -15.73
CA ILE A 33 -13.94 14.92 -16.46
C ILE A 33 -12.48 15.26 -16.16
N HIS A 34 -11.67 15.48 -17.20
CA HIS A 34 -10.24 15.74 -17.09
C HIS A 34 -9.44 14.60 -16.44
N PRO A 35 -9.55 13.36 -16.95
CA PRO A 35 -8.91 12.18 -16.40
C PRO A 35 -7.38 12.29 -16.34
N GLU A 36 -6.75 13.11 -17.18
CA GLU A 36 -5.32 13.41 -17.18
C GLU A 36 -4.82 14.11 -15.90
N ASN A 37 -5.72 14.66 -15.11
CA ASN A 37 -5.43 15.33 -13.84
C ASN A 37 -5.80 14.48 -12.62
N VAL A 38 -6.05 13.17 -12.83
CA VAL A 38 -6.56 12.27 -11.82
C VAL A 38 -5.58 11.13 -11.55
N ILE A 39 -5.37 10.85 -10.27
CA ILE A 39 -4.72 9.63 -9.78
C ILE A 39 -5.78 8.82 -9.04
N VAL A 40 -5.92 7.56 -9.39
CA VAL A 40 -6.77 6.60 -8.68
C VAL A 40 -5.87 5.67 -7.88
N LEU A 41 -6.11 5.58 -6.57
CA LEU A 41 -5.40 4.69 -5.67
C LEU A 41 -6.31 3.55 -5.26
N PHE A 42 -5.95 2.31 -5.62
CA PHE A 42 -6.56 1.10 -5.11
C PHE A 42 -5.76 0.61 -3.90
N ASP A 43 -6.30 0.81 -2.72
CA ASP A 43 -5.65 0.37 -1.49
C ASP A 43 -6.07 -1.07 -1.14
N GLU A 44 -5.09 -1.90 -0.77
CA GLU A 44 -5.29 -3.30 -0.40
C GLU A 44 -5.96 -4.16 -1.51
N ILE A 45 -5.41 -4.10 -2.74
CA ILE A 45 -5.95 -4.88 -3.87
C ILE A 45 -5.89 -6.40 -3.63
N ASP A 46 -5.04 -6.85 -2.70
CA ASP A 46 -4.93 -8.24 -2.25
C ASP A 46 -6.16 -8.73 -1.47
N ALA A 47 -7.09 -7.86 -1.10
CA ALA A 47 -8.39 -8.27 -0.56
C ALA A 47 -9.08 -9.27 -1.48
N LEU A 48 -8.93 -9.14 -2.81
CA LEU A 48 -9.39 -10.14 -3.78
C LEU A 48 -8.66 -11.50 -3.70
N ALA A 49 -7.46 -11.56 -3.14
CA ALA A 49 -6.70 -12.79 -3.01
C ALA A 49 -7.00 -13.53 -1.69
N LEU A 50 -7.32 -12.80 -0.63
CA LEU A 50 -7.53 -13.34 0.72
C LEU A 50 -8.83 -14.15 0.84
N ASP A 51 -9.86 -13.79 0.10
CA ASP A 51 -11.17 -14.47 0.13
C ASP A 51 -11.15 -15.89 -0.49
N ARG A 52 -10.04 -16.30 -1.13
CA ARG A 52 -9.83 -17.67 -1.66
C ARG A 52 -9.77 -18.76 -0.58
N ILE A 53 -9.65 -18.40 0.69
CA ILE A 53 -9.48 -19.35 1.81
C ILE A 53 -10.82 -19.98 2.21
N ASN A 54 -11.96 -19.35 1.90
CA ASN A 54 -13.28 -19.88 2.17
C ASN A 54 -13.79 -20.69 0.96
N GLN A 55 -13.89 -22.00 1.10
CA GLN A 55 -14.19 -22.97 0.03
C GLN A 55 -15.51 -22.73 -0.77
N HIS A 56 -16.40 -21.87 -0.32
CA HIS A 56 -17.62 -21.51 -1.03
C HIS A 56 -17.45 -20.42 -2.11
N ASP A 57 -16.34 -19.66 -2.09
CA ASP A 57 -16.17 -18.43 -2.88
C ASP A 57 -15.17 -18.50 -4.04
N VAL A 58 -14.50 -19.64 -4.28
CA VAL A 58 -13.49 -19.75 -5.35
C VAL A 58 -14.04 -19.34 -6.72
N ARG A 59 -15.32 -19.63 -7.00
CA ARG A 59 -15.97 -19.24 -8.27
C ARG A 59 -16.28 -17.75 -8.34
N GLU A 60 -16.70 -17.17 -7.22
CA GLU A 60 -17.00 -15.74 -7.14
C GLU A 60 -15.73 -14.89 -7.29
N MET A 61 -14.68 -15.28 -6.59
CA MET A 61 -13.38 -14.61 -6.71
C MET A 61 -12.79 -14.74 -8.11
N GLY A 62 -12.95 -15.89 -8.76
CA GLY A 62 -12.57 -16.05 -10.17
C GLY A 62 -13.31 -15.08 -11.09
N ARG A 63 -14.62 -14.85 -10.83
CA ARG A 63 -15.44 -13.87 -11.58
C ARG A 63 -15.00 -12.44 -11.28
N ALA A 64 -14.77 -12.09 -10.01
CA ALA A 64 -14.31 -10.78 -9.60
C ALA A 64 -12.92 -10.45 -10.19
N THR A 65 -11.97 -11.40 -10.11
CA THR A 65 -10.66 -11.26 -10.74
C THR A 65 -10.79 -11.09 -12.26
N SER A 66 -11.62 -11.89 -12.91
CA SER A 66 -11.83 -11.78 -14.37
C SER A 66 -12.46 -10.44 -14.75
N ALA A 67 -13.41 -9.93 -13.94
CA ALA A 67 -13.99 -8.62 -14.14
C ALA A 67 -12.92 -7.54 -14.00
N LEU A 68 -12.12 -7.57 -12.92
CA LEU A 68 -11.03 -6.61 -12.71
C LEU A 68 -10.02 -6.59 -13.87
N LEU A 69 -9.60 -7.76 -14.35
CA LEU A 69 -8.67 -7.87 -15.47
C LEU A 69 -9.25 -7.24 -16.74
N LYS A 70 -10.53 -7.50 -17.02
CA LYS A 70 -11.23 -6.93 -18.18
C LYS A 70 -11.36 -5.42 -18.08
N GLU A 71 -11.71 -4.91 -16.90
CA GLU A 71 -11.89 -3.47 -16.71
C GLU A 71 -10.54 -2.74 -16.76
N LEU A 72 -9.44 -3.33 -16.23
CA LEU A 72 -8.09 -2.79 -16.40
C LEU A 72 -7.68 -2.70 -17.88
N ASP A 73 -8.03 -3.72 -18.69
CA ASP A 73 -7.74 -3.74 -20.14
C ASP A 73 -8.54 -2.67 -20.91
N SER A 74 -9.65 -2.17 -20.35
CA SER A 74 -10.53 -1.17 -20.98
C SER A 74 -10.47 0.20 -20.32
N MET A 75 -9.61 0.38 -19.33
CA MET A 75 -9.43 1.68 -18.65
C MET A 75 -8.79 2.70 -19.59
N ILE A 76 -9.21 3.96 -19.47
CA ILE A 76 -8.63 5.06 -20.26
C ILE A 76 -7.17 5.30 -19.87
N ASP A 77 -6.30 5.43 -20.86
CA ASP A 77 -4.84 5.57 -20.68
C ASP A 77 -4.40 6.86 -19.96
N SER A 78 -5.28 7.85 -19.89
CA SER A 78 -4.96 9.15 -19.30
C SER A 78 -5.05 9.19 -17.78
N VAL A 79 -5.64 8.17 -17.12
CA VAL A 79 -5.69 8.05 -15.65
C VAL A 79 -4.45 7.33 -15.15
N VAL A 80 -3.81 7.88 -14.13
CA VAL A 80 -2.75 7.17 -13.41
C VAL A 80 -3.39 6.28 -12.34
N LEU A 81 -3.24 4.97 -12.47
CA LEU A 81 -3.69 3.98 -11.49
C LEU A 81 -2.52 3.51 -10.63
N ILE A 82 -2.67 3.62 -9.33
CA ILE A 82 -1.74 3.09 -8.34
C ILE A 82 -2.48 2.03 -7.52
N ALA A 83 -1.86 0.88 -7.30
CA ALA A 83 -2.41 -0.14 -6.41
C ALA A 83 -1.40 -0.49 -5.31
N THR A 84 -1.88 -0.67 -4.08
CA THR A 84 -1.07 -1.15 -2.96
C THR A 84 -1.43 -2.58 -2.59
N THR A 85 -0.46 -3.33 -2.11
CA THR A 85 -0.66 -4.68 -1.60
C THR A 85 0.41 -5.06 -0.58
N ASN A 86 0.01 -5.80 0.44
CA ASN A 86 0.92 -6.45 1.37
C ASN A 86 1.23 -7.91 0.96
N LEU A 87 0.54 -8.44 -0.05
CA LEU A 87 0.61 -9.84 -0.47
C LEU A 87 0.98 -9.98 -1.96
N PHE A 88 1.99 -9.22 -2.42
CA PHE A 88 2.40 -9.22 -3.83
C PHE A 88 2.61 -10.63 -4.40
N GLY A 89 3.25 -11.53 -3.63
CA GLY A 89 3.47 -12.92 -4.04
C GLY A 89 2.20 -13.77 -4.19
N SER A 90 1.06 -13.32 -3.64
CA SER A 90 -0.24 -13.99 -3.73
C SER A 90 -1.14 -13.44 -4.82
N LEU A 91 -0.77 -12.31 -5.44
CA LEU A 91 -1.51 -11.72 -6.54
C LEU A 91 -1.43 -12.60 -7.80
N ASP A 92 -2.50 -12.61 -8.57
CA ASP A 92 -2.52 -13.28 -9.88
C ASP A 92 -1.50 -12.62 -10.82
N LYS A 93 -0.69 -13.45 -11.48
CA LYS A 93 0.30 -12.97 -12.45
C LYS A 93 -0.32 -12.19 -13.61
N ALA A 94 -1.57 -12.53 -13.97
CA ALA A 94 -2.29 -11.80 -15.00
C ALA A 94 -2.64 -10.37 -14.53
N LEU A 95 -2.93 -10.19 -13.23
CA LEU A 95 -3.15 -8.87 -12.64
C LEU A 95 -1.86 -8.03 -12.63
N ILE A 96 -0.74 -8.62 -12.16
CA ILE A 96 0.55 -7.92 -12.10
C ILE A 96 0.98 -7.42 -13.49
N ARG A 97 0.73 -8.19 -14.55
CA ARG A 97 1.12 -7.83 -15.93
C ARG A 97 0.36 -6.62 -16.50
N ARG A 98 -0.70 -6.15 -15.86
CA ARG A 98 -1.46 -4.97 -16.30
C ARG A 98 -0.98 -3.67 -15.68
N PHE A 99 -0.02 -3.76 -14.78
CA PHE A 99 0.69 -2.61 -14.25
C PHE A 99 2.03 -2.46 -14.96
N ASP A 100 2.36 -1.24 -15.37
CA ASP A 100 3.60 -0.92 -16.09
C ASP A 100 4.83 -1.13 -15.23
N THR A 101 4.72 -0.94 -13.92
CA THR A 101 5.82 -1.07 -12.98
C THR A 101 5.35 -1.51 -11.60
N SER A 102 6.26 -2.12 -10.84
CA SER A 102 6.06 -2.43 -9.43
C SER A 102 7.19 -1.84 -8.60
N ILE A 103 6.83 -1.25 -7.46
CA ILE A 103 7.77 -0.68 -6.49
C ILE A 103 7.72 -1.53 -5.24
N ASP A 104 8.84 -2.17 -4.92
CA ASP A 104 8.99 -2.98 -3.72
C ASP A 104 9.55 -2.12 -2.58
N PHE A 105 8.74 -1.92 -1.54
CA PHE A 105 9.15 -1.23 -0.31
C PHE A 105 9.84 -2.15 0.71
N GLY A 106 9.97 -3.44 0.41
CA GLY A 106 10.63 -4.42 1.27
C GLY A 106 12.14 -4.58 1.02
N ARG A 107 12.71 -3.88 0.03
CA ARG A 107 14.10 -4.05 -0.42
C ARG A 107 15.14 -3.14 0.26
N TYR A 108 14.81 -2.59 1.44
CA TYR A 108 15.75 -1.75 2.17
C TYR A 108 16.94 -2.56 2.68
N GLU A 109 18.14 -2.08 2.40
CA GLU A 109 19.35 -2.57 3.02
C GLU A 109 19.53 -1.96 4.42
N ARG A 110 20.45 -2.52 5.21
CA ARG A 110 20.70 -2.06 6.58
C ARG A 110 21.03 -0.57 6.64
N ASP A 111 21.86 -0.10 5.73
CA ASP A 111 22.31 1.29 5.69
C ASP A 111 21.15 2.23 5.35
N ASP A 112 20.23 1.81 4.46
CA ASP A 112 19.00 2.56 4.16
C ASP A 112 18.13 2.70 5.42
N LEU A 113 17.97 1.62 6.20
CA LEU A 113 17.18 1.66 7.43
C LEU A 113 17.81 2.57 8.49
N ILE A 114 19.14 2.63 8.56
CA ILE A 114 19.85 3.57 9.46
C ILE A 114 19.59 5.02 9.04
N GLU A 115 19.68 5.33 7.74
CA GLU A 115 19.39 6.68 7.23
C GLU A 115 17.93 7.06 7.48
N ILE A 116 17.00 6.16 7.22
CA ILE A 116 15.57 6.37 7.51
C ILE A 116 15.35 6.62 9.00
N ALA A 117 16.01 5.85 9.88
CA ALA A 117 15.93 6.06 11.33
C ALA A 117 16.38 7.46 11.74
N VAL A 118 17.47 7.95 11.15
CA VAL A 118 18.00 9.30 11.40
C VAL A 118 16.98 10.35 10.97
N ILE A 119 16.47 10.26 9.75
CA ILE A 119 15.47 11.19 9.22
C ILE A 119 14.21 11.20 10.10
N LEU A 120 13.69 10.03 10.46
CA LEU A 120 12.52 9.90 11.33
C LEU A 120 12.77 10.50 12.73
N MET A 121 13.95 10.29 13.29
CA MET A 121 14.29 10.84 14.60
C MET A 121 14.39 12.37 14.54
N GLU A 122 15.03 12.93 13.52
CA GLU A 122 15.11 14.37 13.32
C GLU A 122 13.71 15.00 13.23
N ASP A 123 12.82 14.43 12.44
CA ASP A 123 11.42 14.88 12.32
C ASP A 123 10.68 14.80 13.67
N LEU A 124 10.82 13.69 14.38
CA LEU A 124 10.19 13.52 15.70
C LEU A 124 10.70 14.57 16.70
N LEU A 125 12.01 14.82 16.74
CA LEU A 125 12.61 15.78 17.68
C LEU A 125 12.20 17.24 17.42
N LEU A 126 11.66 17.59 16.25
CA LEU A 126 11.07 18.90 16.01
C LEU A 126 9.87 19.17 16.93
N HIS A 127 9.16 18.12 17.30
CA HIS A 127 7.94 18.21 18.13
C HIS A 127 8.20 18.14 19.65
N PHE A 128 9.45 17.84 20.06
CA PHE A 128 9.83 17.68 21.46
C PHE A 128 10.86 18.75 21.89
N LYS A 129 10.44 19.70 22.76
CA LYS A 129 11.27 20.85 23.15
C LYS A 129 12.46 20.49 24.06
N HIS A 130 12.35 19.40 24.82
CA HIS A 130 13.32 19.04 25.87
C HIS A 130 14.10 17.75 25.57
N ALA A 131 13.90 17.12 24.43
CA ALA A 131 14.63 15.92 24.05
C ALA A 131 16.08 16.25 23.68
N GLY A 132 17.01 15.40 24.10
CA GLY A 132 18.40 15.47 23.68
C GLY A 132 18.52 15.30 22.16
N ARG A 133 19.37 16.12 21.52
CA ARG A 133 19.52 16.16 20.06
C ARG A 133 20.88 15.65 19.58
N ASP A 134 21.50 14.73 20.31
CA ASP A 134 22.76 14.14 19.86
C ASP A 134 22.51 13.05 18.79
N MET A 135 22.38 13.51 17.54
CA MET A 135 22.17 12.65 16.39
C MET A 135 23.38 11.76 16.08
N ARG A 136 24.59 12.13 16.51
CA ARG A 136 25.79 11.28 16.35
C ARG A 136 25.70 10.06 17.26
N LEU A 137 25.33 10.30 18.52
CA LEU A 137 25.11 9.21 19.46
C LEU A 137 23.95 8.32 19.02
N PHE A 138 22.83 8.91 18.60
CA PHE A 138 21.69 8.17 18.08
C PHE A 138 22.09 7.27 16.91
N ARG A 139 22.77 7.81 15.88
CA ARG A 139 23.23 7.03 14.73
C ARG A 139 24.14 5.87 15.16
N LYS A 140 25.05 6.11 16.13
CA LYS A 140 25.90 5.04 16.66
C LYS A 140 25.10 3.96 17.37
N VAL A 141 24.10 4.32 18.16
CA VAL A 141 23.23 3.36 18.87
C VAL A 141 22.42 2.53 17.87
N ILE A 142 21.78 3.16 16.91
CA ILE A 142 21.00 2.48 15.87
C ILE A 142 21.87 1.51 15.05
N SER A 143 23.10 1.91 14.74
CA SER A 143 24.03 1.06 13.96
C SER A 143 24.55 -0.15 14.75
N LEU A 144 24.39 -0.20 16.07
CA LEU A 144 24.75 -1.36 16.89
C LEU A 144 23.61 -2.38 17.04
N MET A 145 22.40 -2.03 16.64
CA MET A 145 21.28 -2.99 16.67
C MET A 145 21.53 -4.10 15.64
N THR A 146 21.34 -5.34 16.03
CA THR A 146 21.55 -6.51 15.17
C THR A 146 20.51 -6.58 14.04
N GLU A 147 19.26 -6.25 14.36
CA GLU A 147 18.14 -6.21 13.43
C GLU A 147 17.43 -4.86 13.54
N LEU A 148 17.17 -4.25 12.40
CA LEU A 148 16.37 -3.04 12.30
C LEU A 148 15.02 -3.38 11.71
N PRO A 149 13.91 -2.95 12.33
CA PRO A 149 12.59 -3.15 11.77
C PRO A 149 12.40 -2.30 10.50
N TYR A 150 11.43 -2.67 9.68
CA TYR A 150 11.05 -1.88 8.50
C TYR A 150 10.50 -0.50 8.88
N PRO A 151 10.47 0.46 7.94
CA PRO A 151 10.21 1.87 8.23
C PRO A 151 8.97 2.16 9.07
N GLY A 152 7.87 1.42 8.88
CA GLY A 152 6.63 1.58 9.65
C GLY A 152 6.81 1.23 11.14
N GLU A 153 7.41 0.07 11.42
CA GLU A 153 7.70 -0.38 12.77
C GLU A 153 8.82 0.45 13.41
N LEU A 154 9.82 0.82 12.62
CA LEU A 154 10.92 1.69 13.02
C LEU A 154 10.39 3.03 13.53
N LYS A 155 9.45 3.65 12.82
CA LYS A 155 8.78 4.88 13.23
C LYS A 155 8.06 4.72 14.57
N ASN A 156 7.35 3.61 14.78
CA ASN A 156 6.65 3.34 16.03
C ASN A 156 7.62 3.10 17.20
N MET A 157 8.71 2.37 16.96
CA MET A 157 9.78 2.16 17.94
C MET A 157 10.40 3.49 18.38
N LEU A 158 10.74 4.38 17.44
CA LEU A 158 11.32 5.67 17.72
C LEU A 158 10.35 6.60 18.47
N LYS A 159 9.07 6.64 18.08
CA LYS A 159 8.04 7.37 18.81
C LYS A 159 7.94 6.93 20.27
N SER A 160 7.95 5.62 20.51
CA SER A 160 7.91 5.08 21.85
C SER A 160 9.16 5.49 22.65
N ALA A 161 10.36 5.37 22.06
CA ALA A 161 11.62 5.73 22.72
C ALA A 161 11.62 7.22 23.15
N VAL A 162 11.15 8.12 22.29
CA VAL A 162 11.08 9.56 22.61
C VAL A 162 10.03 9.86 23.68
N ALA A 163 8.86 9.19 23.62
CA ALA A 163 7.78 9.38 24.58
C ALA A 163 8.15 8.94 26.01
N PHE A 164 9.01 7.93 26.15
CA PHE A 164 9.47 7.44 27.47
C PHE A 164 10.72 8.17 27.99
N SER A 165 11.36 9.02 27.19
CA SER A 165 12.54 9.79 27.57
C SER A 165 12.25 11.22 28.02
N SER A 166 10.98 11.63 28.04
CA SER A 166 10.50 12.97 28.41
C SER A 166 10.05 13.06 29.86
#